data_1d1b094708f17ced9e51102d34056c9b
#
_entry.id   1d1b094708f17ced9e51102d34056c9b
#
_cell.length_a   1.000
_cell.length_b   1.000
_cell.length_c   1.000
_cell.angle_alpha   90.00
_cell.angle_beta   90.00
_cell.angle_gamma   90.00
#
_symmetry.space_group_name_H-M   'P 1'
#
loop_
_entity.id
_entity.type
_entity.pdbx_description
1 polymer ?
#
loop_
_entity_poly.entity_id
_entity_poly.type
_entity_poly.pdbx_seq_one_letter_code
_entity_poly.pdbx_strand_id
1 'polypeptide(L)'
;MVLEATSGMNLPRKIGPMLTLADICVITKIDLISQAEREVFRYRVLESAKEVKVIESNALYGIGIDPIVKQIIKTNDIEFPMFLKGNPPVGTCTICVGKKEIGAKNHFGVLRTMENELFYVGE
;
A
#
# COMPACT_ATOMS: atom_id res chain seq x y z
N MET A 1 1.61 1.30 0.48
CA MET A 1 0.65 1.30 1.62
C MET A 1 0.42 2.72 2.09
N VAL A 2 -0.79 3.07 2.49
CA VAL A 2 -1.11 4.40 3.04
C VAL A 2 -1.60 4.23 4.47
N LEU A 3 -1.04 5.00 5.40
CA LEU A 3 -1.42 5.05 6.80
C LEU A 3 -1.83 6.46 7.19
N GLU A 4 -2.91 6.56 7.92
CA GLU A 4 -3.34 7.84 8.46
C GLU A 4 -2.71 8.07 9.84
N ALA A 5 -2.06 9.20 10.04
CA ALA A 5 -1.37 9.53 11.29
C ALA A 5 -2.31 9.58 12.50
N THR A 6 -3.57 9.92 12.29
CA THR A 6 -4.60 10.01 13.34
C THR A 6 -5.22 8.66 13.74
N SER A 7 -4.87 7.57 13.07
CA SER A 7 -5.42 6.23 13.36
C SER A 7 -4.87 5.58 14.64
N GLY A 8 -4.04 6.30 15.38
CA GLY A 8 -3.47 5.89 16.65
C GLY A 8 -2.06 5.32 16.55
N MET A 9 -1.26 5.63 17.56
CA MET A 9 0.18 5.34 17.60
C MET A 9 0.52 3.84 17.49
N ASN A 10 -0.39 2.95 17.83
CA ASN A 10 -0.15 1.50 17.78
C ASN A 10 -0.56 0.85 16.44
N LEU A 11 -1.11 1.61 15.51
CA LEU A 11 -1.54 1.08 14.21
C LEU A 11 -0.39 0.36 13.47
N PRO A 12 0.83 0.91 13.35
CA PRO A 12 1.92 0.24 12.64
C PRO A 12 2.23 -1.16 13.16
N ARG A 13 2.18 -1.35 14.48
CA ARG A 13 2.40 -2.67 15.10
C ARG A 13 1.29 -3.66 14.82
N LYS A 14 0.03 -3.19 14.79
CA LYS A 14 -1.13 -4.04 14.51
C LYS A 14 -1.13 -4.58 13.08
N ILE A 15 -0.65 -3.78 12.13
CA ILE A 15 -0.62 -4.13 10.71
C ILE A 15 0.78 -4.55 10.23
N GLY A 16 1.70 -4.81 11.14
CA GLY A 16 3.10 -5.14 10.85
C GLY A 16 3.31 -6.13 9.71
N PRO A 17 2.61 -7.28 9.69
CA PRO A 17 2.74 -8.26 8.60
C PRO A 17 2.41 -7.70 7.22
N MET A 18 1.47 -6.77 7.12
CA MET A 18 1.14 -6.09 5.86
C MET A 18 2.17 -5.02 5.50
N LEU A 19 2.71 -4.34 6.50
CA LEU A 19 3.76 -3.34 6.33
C LEU A 19 5.05 -3.94 5.74
N THR A 20 5.41 -5.15 6.15
CA THR A 20 6.61 -5.84 5.63
C THR A 20 6.51 -6.16 4.14
N LEU A 21 5.32 -6.21 3.58
CA LEU A 21 5.09 -6.43 2.16
C LEU A 21 5.09 -5.12 1.35
N ALA A 22 5.03 -3.97 2.02
CA ALA A 22 5.01 -2.67 1.35
C ALA A 22 6.41 -2.23 0.95
N ASP A 23 6.56 -1.68 -0.25
CA ASP A 23 7.80 -1.03 -0.71
C ASP A 23 7.84 0.43 -0.23
N ILE A 24 6.67 1.07 -0.21
CA ILE A 24 6.50 2.46 0.21
C ILE A 24 5.36 2.55 1.22
N CYS A 25 5.59 3.26 2.30
CA CYS A 25 4.57 3.63 3.28
C CYS A 25 4.39 5.14 3.27
N VAL A 26 3.21 5.62 2.93
CA VAL A 26 2.86 7.04 2.98
C VAL A 26 2.07 7.30 4.26
N ILE A 27 2.58 8.18 5.11
CA ILE A 27 1.88 8.64 6.31
C ILE A 27 1.16 9.93 5.95
N THR A 28 -0.17 9.92 6.02
CA THR A 28 -1.02 11.05 5.66
C THR A 28 -1.52 11.80 6.89
N LYS A 29 -2.04 13.01 6.67
CA LYS A 29 -2.63 13.87 7.71
C LYS A 29 -1.65 14.20 8.85
N ILE A 30 -0.40 14.43 8.51
CA ILE A 30 0.65 14.74 9.47
C ILE A 30 0.46 16.09 10.19
N ASP A 31 -0.38 16.95 9.64
CA ASP A 31 -0.77 18.24 10.21
C ASP A 31 -1.70 18.12 11.42
N LEU A 32 -2.38 17.00 11.58
CA LEU A 32 -3.34 16.77 12.65
C LEU A 32 -2.73 16.18 13.93
N ILE A 33 -1.44 15.88 13.91
CA ILE A 33 -0.68 15.37 15.05
C ILE A 33 0.54 16.23 15.33
N SER A 34 1.01 16.22 16.57
CA SER A 34 2.23 16.93 16.96
C SER A 34 3.47 16.34 16.29
N GLN A 35 4.55 17.11 16.24
CA GLN A 35 5.82 16.63 15.71
C GLN A 35 6.34 15.41 16.48
N ALA A 36 6.23 15.41 17.81
CA ALA A 36 6.64 14.27 18.62
C ALA A 36 5.86 13.00 18.29
N GLU A 37 4.54 13.11 18.10
CA GLU A 37 3.71 11.98 17.67
C GLU A 37 4.08 11.50 16.27
N ARG A 38 4.41 12.40 15.34
CA ARG A 38 4.91 12.04 13.99
C ARG A 38 6.18 11.19 14.07
N GLU A 39 7.13 11.63 14.86
CA GLU A 39 8.41 10.93 15.02
C GLU A 39 8.20 9.54 15.63
N VAL A 40 7.36 9.43 16.66
CA VAL A 40 7.00 8.15 17.28
C VAL A 40 6.27 7.24 16.29
N PHE A 41 5.31 7.77 15.52
CA PHE A 41 4.58 6.99 14.52
C PHE A 41 5.51 6.46 13.43
N ARG A 42 6.36 7.34 12.88
CA ARG A 42 7.39 6.97 11.90
C ARG A 42 8.34 5.91 12.44
N TYR A 43 8.82 6.07 13.66
CA TYR A 43 9.68 5.07 14.30
C TYR A 43 9.01 3.70 14.38
N ARG A 44 7.74 3.65 14.76
CA ARG A 44 6.97 2.40 14.84
C ARG A 44 6.72 1.75 13.48
N VAL A 45 6.56 2.54 12.43
CA VAL A 45 6.51 2.02 11.07
C VAL A 45 7.83 1.33 10.71
N LEU A 46 8.95 1.99 10.96
CA LEU A 46 10.29 1.44 10.68
C LEU A 46 10.66 0.27 11.59
N GLU A 47 10.19 0.25 12.83
CA GLU A 47 10.33 -0.89 13.74
C GLU A 47 9.59 -2.12 13.20
N SER A 48 8.40 -1.92 12.62
CA SER A 48 7.58 -2.99 12.06
C SER A 48 8.05 -3.47 10.68
N ALA A 49 8.66 -2.59 9.89
CA ALA A 49 9.15 -2.89 8.55
C ALA A 49 10.40 -2.05 8.23
N LYS A 50 11.57 -2.63 8.48
CA LYS A 50 12.87 -1.92 8.41
C LYS A 50 13.23 -1.42 7.00
N GLU A 51 12.77 -2.11 5.97
CA GLU A 51 13.12 -1.82 4.58
C GLU A 51 12.11 -0.92 3.86
N VAL A 52 10.98 -0.64 4.51
CA VAL A 52 9.94 0.19 3.91
C VAL A 52 10.41 1.65 3.78
N LYS A 53 10.18 2.24 2.62
CA LYS A 53 10.43 3.66 2.43
C LYS A 53 9.27 4.48 2.97
N VAL A 54 9.52 5.26 4.01
CA VAL A 54 8.49 6.10 4.64
C VAL A 54 8.50 7.49 4.03
N ILE A 55 7.33 7.95 3.59
CA ILE A 55 7.09 9.31 3.11
C ILE A 55 5.97 9.91 3.96
N GLU A 56 6.23 11.07 4.54
CA GLU A 56 5.23 11.84 5.26
C GLU A 56 4.53 12.81 4.30
N SER A 57 3.21 12.92 4.39
CA SER A 57 2.42 13.70 3.46
C SER A 57 1.30 14.47 4.16
N ASN A 58 1.09 15.68 3.67
CA ASN A 58 -0.12 16.47 3.89
C ASN A 58 -0.66 16.92 2.54
N ALA A 59 -1.66 16.21 2.04
CA ALA A 59 -2.23 16.47 0.73
C ALA A 59 -2.92 17.83 0.64
N LEU A 60 -3.47 18.33 1.76
CA LEU A 60 -4.14 19.64 1.80
C LEU A 60 -3.19 20.78 1.45
N TYR A 61 -1.94 20.70 1.89
CA TYR A 61 -0.92 21.71 1.64
C TYR A 61 0.13 21.29 0.61
N GLY A 62 -0.08 20.17 -0.07
CA GLY A 62 0.85 19.66 -1.08
C GLY A 62 2.19 19.15 -0.54
N ILE A 63 2.33 19.01 0.78
CA ILE A 63 3.57 18.53 1.40
C ILE A 63 3.73 17.02 1.15
N GLY A 64 4.92 16.63 0.73
CA GLY A 64 5.28 15.22 0.51
C GLY A 64 4.75 14.62 -0.81
N ILE A 65 4.07 15.39 -1.65
CA ILE A 65 3.54 14.89 -2.93
C ILE A 65 4.66 14.61 -3.93
N ASP A 66 5.61 15.53 -4.10
CA ASP A 66 6.73 15.35 -5.02
C ASP A 66 7.57 14.08 -4.76
N PRO A 67 7.94 13.75 -3.52
CA PRO A 67 8.60 12.49 -3.22
C PRO A 67 7.78 11.26 -3.60
N ILE A 68 6.45 11.29 -3.43
CA ILE A 68 5.56 10.20 -3.82
C ILE A 68 5.58 10.03 -5.34
N VAL A 69 5.37 11.11 -6.09
CA VAL A 69 5.39 11.12 -7.56
C VAL A 69 6.73 10.60 -8.08
N LYS A 70 7.85 11.08 -7.54
CA LYS A 70 9.20 10.60 -7.90
C LYS A 70 9.38 9.11 -7.66
N GLN A 71 8.78 8.57 -6.59
CA GLN A 71 8.84 7.12 -6.34
C GLN A 71 8.00 6.32 -7.33
N ILE A 72 6.80 6.81 -7.68
CA ILE A 72 5.94 6.16 -8.67
C ILE A 72 6.63 6.14 -10.03
N ILE A 73 7.22 7.25 -10.46
CA ILE A 73 7.95 7.35 -11.74
C ILE A 73 9.16 6.41 -11.79
N LYS A 74 9.80 6.15 -10.65
CA LYS A 74 10.96 5.25 -10.57
C LYS A 74 10.59 3.77 -10.57
N THR A 75 9.32 3.41 -10.42
CA THR A 75 8.90 2.02 -10.52
C THR A 75 8.99 1.57 -11.97
N ASN A 76 9.61 0.41 -12.17
CA ASN A 76 9.68 -0.20 -13.49
C ASN A 76 8.31 -0.80 -13.85
N ASP A 77 8.05 -0.89 -15.14
CA ASP A 77 6.92 -1.66 -15.63
C ASP A 77 7.06 -3.11 -15.21
N ILE A 78 5.93 -3.70 -14.82
CA ILE A 78 5.92 -5.11 -14.43
C ILE A 78 5.65 -5.94 -15.67
N GLU A 79 6.57 -6.83 -16.00
CA GLU A 79 6.39 -7.81 -17.07
C GLU A 79 5.51 -8.97 -16.60
N PHE A 80 4.74 -9.53 -17.52
CA PHE A 80 3.98 -10.75 -17.25
C PHE A 80 4.90 -12.00 -17.26
N PRO A 81 4.66 -12.98 -16.38
CA PRO A 81 3.57 -13.08 -15.41
C PRO A 81 3.84 -12.28 -14.12
N MET A 82 2.79 -11.66 -13.58
CA MET A 82 2.86 -10.93 -12.31
C MET A 82 2.71 -11.86 -11.11
N PHE A 83 3.51 -11.62 -10.09
CA PHE A 83 3.48 -12.39 -8.84
C PHE A 83 3.26 -11.50 -7.63
N LEU A 84 2.47 -12.00 -6.68
CA LEU A 84 2.36 -11.38 -5.36
C LEU A 84 3.70 -11.47 -4.61
N LYS A 85 4.08 -10.41 -3.92
CA LYS A 85 5.29 -10.36 -3.09
C LYS A 85 5.25 -11.36 -1.92
N GLY A 86 4.06 -11.73 -1.46
CA GLY A 86 3.83 -12.70 -0.41
C GLY A 86 2.57 -13.53 -0.65
N ASN A 87 2.29 -14.45 0.25
CA ASN A 87 1.01 -15.16 0.22
C ASN A 87 -0.13 -14.19 0.52
N PRO A 88 -1.33 -14.41 -0.03
CA PRO A 88 -2.51 -13.62 0.31
C PRO A 88 -2.69 -13.54 1.83
N PRO A 89 -2.92 -12.34 2.41
CA PRO A 89 -2.91 -12.14 3.86
C PRO A 89 -4.17 -12.64 4.57
N VAL A 90 -5.13 -13.16 3.84
CA VAL A 90 -6.45 -13.51 4.37
C VAL A 90 -6.49 -14.97 4.79
N GLY A 91 -6.18 -15.22 6.05
CA GLY A 91 -6.43 -16.49 6.73
C GLY A 91 -5.76 -17.73 6.12
N THR A 92 -6.02 -18.87 6.68
CA THR A 92 -5.64 -20.18 6.14
C THR A 92 -6.63 -20.60 5.04
N CYS A 93 -6.48 -20.07 3.85
CA CYS A 93 -7.25 -20.51 2.70
C CYS A 93 -6.41 -21.47 1.85
N THR A 94 -6.77 -22.74 1.82
CA THR A 94 -6.09 -23.76 1.03
C THR A 94 -6.14 -23.50 -0.49
N ILE A 95 -7.10 -22.69 -0.93
CA ILE A 95 -7.25 -22.30 -2.34
C ILE A 95 -6.19 -21.27 -2.75
N CYS A 96 -5.86 -20.31 -1.87
CA CYS A 96 -4.97 -19.18 -2.17
C CYS A 96 -3.53 -19.38 -1.69
N VAL A 97 -3.30 -20.30 -0.75
CA VAL A 97 -1.94 -20.54 -0.20
C VAL A 97 -0.99 -21.01 -1.31
N GLY A 98 0.12 -20.32 -1.43
CA GLY A 98 1.15 -20.60 -2.44
C GLY A 98 0.85 -20.10 -3.85
N LYS A 99 -0.34 -19.56 -4.12
CA LYS A 99 -0.73 -19.04 -5.43
C LYS A 99 -0.37 -17.56 -5.53
N LYS A 100 0.85 -17.27 -5.92
CA LYS A 100 1.38 -15.89 -6.01
C LYS A 100 1.21 -15.24 -7.37
N GLU A 101 0.98 -16.03 -8.42
CA GLU A 101 0.81 -15.48 -9.77
C GLU A 101 -0.55 -14.78 -9.89
N ILE A 102 -0.55 -13.58 -10.44
CA ILE A 102 -1.74 -12.75 -10.65
C ILE A 102 -2.12 -12.81 -12.11
N GLY A 103 -3.32 -13.24 -12.40
CA GLY A 103 -3.85 -13.23 -13.76
C GLY A 103 -4.50 -14.55 -14.17
N ALA A 104 -4.21 -15.04 -15.38
CA ALA A 104 -4.96 -16.12 -16.02
C ALA A 104 -4.93 -17.45 -15.24
N LYS A 105 -3.82 -17.80 -14.58
CA LYS A 105 -3.68 -19.11 -13.89
C LYS A 105 -4.43 -19.20 -12.56
N ASN A 106 -4.46 -18.11 -11.81
CA ASN A 106 -5.02 -18.06 -10.45
C ASN A 106 -6.25 -17.16 -10.36
N HIS A 107 -6.90 -16.93 -11.47
CA HIS A 107 -8.15 -16.21 -11.50
C HIS A 107 -9.30 -17.12 -11.05
N PHE A 108 -10.11 -16.61 -10.09
CA PHE A 108 -11.33 -17.26 -9.63
C PHE A 108 -12.51 -16.36 -9.91
N GLY A 109 -13.49 -16.87 -10.65
CA GLY A 109 -14.70 -16.15 -10.99
C GLY A 109 -14.86 -15.94 -12.50
N VAL A 110 -15.83 -15.12 -12.86
CA VAL A 110 -16.13 -14.81 -14.27
C VAL A 110 -15.16 -13.72 -14.72
N LEU A 111 -14.31 -14.04 -15.69
CA LEU A 111 -13.55 -13.04 -16.45
C LEU A 111 -14.56 -12.23 -17.28
N ARG A 112 -14.98 -11.10 -16.76
CA ARG A 112 -15.61 -10.07 -17.58
C ARG A 112 -14.52 -9.14 -18.09
N THR A 113 -14.30 -9.14 -19.39
CA THR A 113 -13.64 -8.02 -20.04
C THR A 113 -14.45 -6.77 -19.72
N MET A 114 -13.82 -5.74 -19.17
CA MET A 114 -14.46 -4.43 -19.10
C MET A 114 -14.64 -3.95 -20.52
N GLU A 115 -15.85 -4.05 -21.02
CA GLU A 115 -16.23 -3.42 -22.27
C GLU A 115 -16.26 -1.90 -22.05
N ASN A 116 -15.95 -1.14 -23.08
CA ASN A 116 -15.88 0.32 -23.02
C ASN A 116 -17.19 1.00 -22.54
N GLU A 117 -18.29 0.28 -22.59
CA GLU A 117 -19.61 0.71 -22.09
C GLU A 117 -19.70 0.87 -20.55
N LEU A 118 -18.71 0.37 -19.83
CA LEU A 118 -18.63 0.55 -18.36
C LEU A 118 -17.90 1.82 -17.94
N PHE A 119 -17.31 2.56 -18.83
CA PHE A 119 -16.82 3.89 -18.55
C PHE A 119 -18.01 4.86 -18.53
N TYR A 120 -18.54 5.06 -17.32
CA TYR A 120 -19.46 6.15 -17.06
C TYR A 120 -18.71 7.48 -17.29
N VAL A 121 -18.94 8.06 -18.43
CA VAL A 121 -18.61 9.46 -18.65
C VAL A 121 -19.74 10.23 -17.98
N GLY A 122 -19.51 10.63 -16.73
CA GLY A 122 -20.48 11.43 -15.97
C GLY A 122 -20.91 12.64 -16.81
N GLU A 123 -22.20 12.81 -16.91
CA GLU A 123 -22.80 14.03 -17.41
C GLU A 123 -22.53 15.19 -16.45
#